data_1435a23b7ff56830efd37f5db1b21013
#
_entry.id   1435a23b7ff56830efd37f5db1b21013
#
_cell.length_a   1.000
_cell.length_b   1.000
_cell.length_c   1.000
_cell.angle_alpha   90.00
_cell.angle_beta   90.00
_cell.angle_gamma   90.00
#
_symmetry.space_group_name_H-M   'P 1'
#
loop_
_entity.id
_entity.type
_entity.pdbx_description
1 polymer ?
#
loop_
_entity_poly.entity_id
_entity_poly.type
_entity_poly.pdbx_seq_one_letter_code
_entity_poly.pdbx_strand_id
1 'polypeptide(L)'
;MTCNVAFIGLGVMGYPMAGYISKAGHNVTVFNRTKSKAEKWIGEYKGKMANTPAEAADGADFIFTCVGNDNDLKEVSLGENGLFNTAKKGCVYIDNSTVSAEISRELYKAAKDKGFDFLDAPISGGQAGAEGGILTVMVGGDEGTFKKAQPVIDCYSQKVKLIGPSGSGQLTKMMNQMCIAGTVQGLSEAINFGINAGLDMDKVMETISKGAAQSWQMENRYRTMTDDKFDYGFAVDWMRKDLAIVIEEAKLSLIHI
;
A
#
# COMPACT_ATOMS: atom_id res chain seq x y z
N MET A 1 22.63 -9.19 2.62
CA MET A 1 22.66 -9.49 4.08
C MET A 1 21.26 -9.91 4.51
N THR A 2 21.15 -10.91 5.36
CA THR A 2 19.87 -11.31 5.97
C THR A 2 19.51 -10.34 7.10
N CYS A 3 18.26 -9.81 7.09
CA CYS A 3 17.76 -8.90 8.12
C CYS A 3 16.59 -9.53 8.86
N ASN A 4 16.32 -9.09 10.09
CA ASN A 4 15.11 -9.40 10.82
C ASN A 4 14.03 -8.40 10.45
N VAL A 5 12.90 -8.88 9.96
CA VAL A 5 11.81 -8.06 9.43
C VAL A 5 10.52 -8.39 10.19
N ALA A 6 9.86 -7.37 10.74
CA ALA A 6 8.48 -7.48 11.21
C ALA A 6 7.53 -7.04 10.08
N PHE A 7 6.45 -7.78 9.86
CA PHE A 7 5.41 -7.39 8.91
C PHE A 7 4.03 -7.45 9.57
N ILE A 8 3.38 -6.30 9.69
CA ILE A 8 2.13 -6.09 10.42
C ILE A 8 1.03 -5.77 9.42
N GLY A 9 0.01 -6.65 9.35
CA GLY A 9 -1.09 -6.52 8.42
C GLY A 9 -0.95 -7.42 7.18
N LEU A 10 -1.62 -8.59 7.24
CA LEU A 10 -1.66 -9.59 6.18
C LEU A 10 -2.97 -9.52 5.40
N GLY A 11 -3.29 -8.33 4.92
CA GLY A 11 -4.38 -8.11 3.96
C GLY A 11 -4.00 -8.63 2.57
N VAL A 12 -4.86 -8.34 1.58
CA VAL A 12 -4.65 -8.72 0.17
C VAL A 12 -3.28 -8.27 -0.35
N MET A 13 -2.80 -7.10 0.12
CA MET A 13 -1.52 -6.54 -0.27
C MET A 13 -0.37 -7.06 0.60
N GLY A 14 -0.49 -6.97 1.93
CA GLY A 14 0.60 -7.28 2.86
C GLY A 14 0.98 -8.76 2.89
N TYR A 15 0.04 -9.66 2.65
CA TYR A 15 0.28 -11.11 2.65
C TYR A 15 1.36 -11.53 1.63
N PRO A 16 1.22 -11.21 0.31
CA PRO A 16 2.26 -11.53 -0.67
C PRO A 16 3.53 -10.69 -0.48
N MET A 17 3.44 -9.41 -0.05
CA MET A 17 4.63 -8.58 0.20
C MET A 17 5.55 -9.20 1.26
N ALA A 18 4.99 -9.62 2.42
CA ALA A 18 5.72 -10.33 3.45
C ALA A 18 6.33 -11.65 2.91
N GLY A 19 5.59 -12.34 2.03
CA GLY A 19 6.04 -13.55 1.35
C GLY A 19 7.28 -13.33 0.47
N TYR A 20 7.31 -12.24 -0.31
CA TYR A 20 8.47 -11.88 -1.14
C TYR A 20 9.69 -11.55 -0.29
N ILE A 21 9.53 -10.83 0.81
CA ILE A 21 10.63 -10.54 1.75
C ILE A 21 11.19 -11.85 2.34
N SER A 22 10.32 -12.80 2.72
CA SER A 22 10.75 -14.12 3.20
C SER A 22 11.48 -14.92 2.11
N LYS A 23 10.96 -14.94 0.87
CA LYS A 23 11.61 -15.62 -0.28
C LYS A 23 12.97 -15.04 -0.63
N ALA A 24 13.18 -13.75 -0.37
CA ALA A 24 14.48 -13.09 -0.53
C ALA A 24 15.52 -13.47 0.54
N GLY A 25 15.11 -14.28 1.53
CA GLY A 25 16.03 -14.84 2.55
C GLY A 25 16.12 -14.01 3.84
N HIS A 26 15.18 -13.09 4.07
CA HIS A 26 15.07 -12.37 5.33
C HIS A 26 14.33 -13.20 6.40
N ASN A 27 14.60 -12.94 7.67
CA ASN A 27 13.88 -13.55 8.80
C ASN A 27 12.61 -12.75 9.06
N VAL A 28 11.45 -13.24 8.64
CA VAL A 28 10.19 -12.50 8.76
C VAL A 28 9.37 -12.99 9.95
N THR A 29 8.93 -12.03 10.80
CA THR A 29 7.92 -12.25 11.85
C THR A 29 6.68 -11.47 11.47
N VAL A 30 5.55 -12.17 11.31
CA VAL A 30 4.29 -11.55 10.89
C VAL A 30 3.32 -11.38 12.04
N PHE A 31 2.51 -10.33 11.97
CA PHE A 31 1.33 -10.14 12.82
C PHE A 31 0.12 -9.77 11.99
N ASN A 32 -1.04 -10.32 12.34
CA ASN A 32 -2.31 -9.88 11.81
C ASN A 32 -3.42 -9.98 12.87
N ARG A 33 -4.31 -8.99 12.94
CA ARG A 33 -5.45 -8.96 13.88
C ARG A 33 -6.31 -10.25 13.79
N THR A 34 -6.55 -10.74 12.57
CA THR A 34 -7.17 -12.04 12.33
C THR A 34 -6.06 -13.10 12.32
N LYS A 35 -5.90 -13.82 13.42
CA LYS A 35 -4.83 -14.78 13.68
C LYS A 35 -4.70 -15.86 12.58
N SER A 36 -5.82 -16.37 12.08
CA SER A 36 -5.84 -17.40 11.04
C SER A 36 -5.12 -17.00 9.75
N LYS A 37 -5.02 -15.69 9.44
CA LYS A 37 -4.23 -15.22 8.30
C LYS A 37 -2.73 -15.35 8.54
N ALA A 38 -2.26 -15.11 9.77
CA ALA A 38 -0.86 -15.31 10.13
C ALA A 38 -0.52 -16.80 10.16
N GLU A 39 -1.41 -17.64 10.70
CA GLU A 39 -1.27 -19.11 10.69
C GLU A 39 -1.18 -19.65 9.25
N LYS A 40 -2.05 -19.17 8.34
CA LYS A 40 -1.98 -19.52 6.93
C LYS A 40 -0.65 -19.10 6.32
N TRP A 41 -0.18 -17.87 6.60
CA TRP A 41 1.04 -17.33 6.05
C TRP A 41 2.29 -18.16 6.45
N ILE A 42 2.43 -18.56 7.72
CA ILE A 42 3.56 -19.40 8.18
C ILE A 42 3.48 -20.84 7.65
N GLY A 43 2.30 -21.28 7.18
CA GLY A 43 2.13 -22.55 6.47
C GLY A 43 2.60 -22.50 5.01
N GLU A 44 2.67 -21.32 4.41
CA GLU A 44 3.08 -21.10 3.01
C GLU A 44 4.50 -20.55 2.86
N TYR A 45 4.94 -19.73 3.83
CA TYR A 45 6.23 -19.04 3.79
C TYR A 45 7.07 -19.35 5.03
N LYS A 46 8.38 -19.25 4.86
CA LYS A 46 9.31 -19.41 5.96
C LYS A 46 9.30 -18.17 6.87
N GLY A 47 8.96 -18.34 8.14
CA GLY A 47 8.94 -17.23 9.10
C GLY A 47 8.30 -17.61 10.42
N LYS A 48 7.98 -16.60 11.21
CA LYS A 48 7.32 -16.73 12.52
C LYS A 48 6.06 -15.87 12.54
N MET A 49 5.15 -16.16 13.45
CA MET A 49 4.05 -15.26 13.78
C MET A 49 4.17 -14.76 15.21
N ALA A 50 3.68 -13.56 15.46
CA ALA A 50 3.57 -12.92 16.75
C ALA A 50 2.10 -12.73 17.14
N ASN A 51 1.84 -12.52 18.44
CA ASN A 51 0.49 -12.30 18.96
C ASN A 51 0.13 -10.80 19.04
N THR A 52 1.13 -9.91 19.02
CA THR A 52 0.96 -8.46 19.04
C THR A 52 1.93 -7.77 18.06
N PRO A 53 1.62 -6.51 17.62
CA PRO A 53 2.58 -5.72 16.86
C PRO A 53 3.90 -5.51 17.60
N ALA A 54 3.87 -5.30 18.93
CA ALA A 54 5.05 -5.15 19.76
C ALA A 54 5.92 -6.41 19.74
N GLU A 55 5.32 -7.61 19.92
CA GLU A 55 6.04 -8.88 19.84
C GLU A 55 6.68 -9.08 18.45
N ALA A 56 5.98 -8.70 17.37
CA ALA A 56 6.53 -8.80 16.02
C ALA A 56 7.73 -7.88 15.81
N ALA A 57 7.68 -6.66 16.37
CA ALA A 57 8.69 -5.62 16.19
C ALA A 57 9.97 -5.85 17.04
N ASP A 58 9.90 -6.70 18.06
CA ASP A 58 11.04 -6.94 18.95
C ASP A 58 12.24 -7.52 18.20
N GLY A 59 13.38 -6.82 18.29
CA GLY A 59 14.62 -7.18 17.60
C GLY A 59 14.62 -6.99 16.07
N ALA A 60 13.55 -6.46 15.46
CA ALA A 60 13.49 -6.23 14.03
C ALA A 60 14.44 -5.10 13.57
N ASP A 61 15.08 -5.29 12.41
CA ASP A 61 15.89 -4.28 11.74
C ASP A 61 14.99 -3.37 10.89
N PHE A 62 13.95 -3.97 10.30
CA PHE A 62 12.93 -3.29 9.50
C PHE A 62 11.54 -3.73 9.98
N ILE A 63 10.63 -2.77 10.10
CA ILE A 63 9.24 -3.00 10.48
C ILE A 63 8.36 -2.47 9.35
N PHE A 64 7.48 -3.30 8.83
CA PHE A 64 6.52 -2.94 7.79
C PHE A 64 5.10 -2.99 8.34
N THR A 65 4.29 -2.00 7.96
CA THR A 65 2.84 -2.02 8.17
C THR A 65 2.09 -1.93 6.86
N CYS A 66 0.96 -2.64 6.76
CA CYS A 66 0.00 -2.49 5.66
C CYS A 66 -1.41 -2.73 6.21
N VAL A 67 -2.04 -1.66 6.71
CA VAL A 67 -3.32 -1.69 7.44
C VAL A 67 -4.38 -0.81 6.77
N GLY A 68 -5.58 -0.78 7.32
CA GLY A 68 -6.76 -0.27 6.63
C GLY A 68 -6.89 1.26 6.58
N ASN A 69 -6.52 1.96 7.66
CA ASN A 69 -6.78 3.40 7.83
C ASN A 69 -5.90 3.99 8.94
N ASP A 70 -6.03 5.30 9.18
CA ASP A 70 -5.27 6.05 10.20
C ASP A 70 -5.44 5.47 11.61
N ASN A 71 -6.65 5.10 12.01
CA ASN A 71 -6.91 4.54 13.33
C ASN A 71 -6.24 3.18 13.52
N ASP A 72 -6.35 2.30 12.51
CA ASP A 72 -5.67 1.00 12.52
C ASP A 72 -4.15 1.19 12.59
N LEU A 73 -3.59 2.17 11.84
CA LEU A 73 -2.16 2.49 11.84
C LEU A 73 -1.71 3.03 13.21
N LYS A 74 -2.48 3.94 13.78
CA LYS A 74 -2.21 4.51 15.10
C LYS A 74 -2.24 3.43 16.19
N GLU A 75 -3.23 2.53 16.15
CA GLU A 75 -3.34 1.43 17.11
C GLU A 75 -2.16 0.46 17.03
N VAL A 76 -1.79 -0.03 15.84
CA VAL A 76 -0.66 -0.96 15.71
C VAL A 76 0.70 -0.31 15.97
N SER A 77 0.79 1.03 15.86
CA SER A 77 2.02 1.78 16.12
C SER A 77 2.14 2.21 17.58
N LEU A 78 1.17 2.96 18.09
CA LEU A 78 1.22 3.68 19.36
C LEU A 78 0.32 3.08 20.46
N GLY A 79 -0.55 2.13 20.12
CA GLY A 79 -1.44 1.47 21.08
C GLY A 79 -0.70 0.72 22.18
N GLU A 80 -1.44 0.18 23.16
CA GLU A 80 -0.90 -0.52 24.32
C GLU A 80 0.06 -1.67 23.92
N ASN A 81 -0.29 -2.42 22.86
CA ASN A 81 0.53 -3.49 22.29
C ASN A 81 1.18 -3.08 20.95
N GLY A 82 1.36 -1.78 20.73
CA GLY A 82 1.89 -1.20 19.50
C GLY A 82 3.40 -1.40 19.35
N LEU A 83 3.86 -1.40 18.11
CA LEU A 83 5.25 -1.66 17.75
C LEU A 83 6.27 -0.67 18.37
N PHE A 84 5.86 0.56 18.70
CA PHE A 84 6.71 1.57 19.34
C PHE A 84 7.17 1.20 20.75
N ASN A 85 6.56 0.19 21.36
CA ASN A 85 6.94 -0.26 22.71
C ASN A 85 8.21 -1.13 22.70
N THR A 86 8.54 -1.77 21.57
CA THR A 86 9.63 -2.74 21.45
C THR A 86 10.57 -2.46 20.28
N ALA A 87 10.18 -1.55 19.36
CA ALA A 87 11.00 -1.13 18.23
C ALA A 87 12.38 -0.66 18.72
N LYS A 88 13.45 -1.35 18.28
CA LYS A 88 14.81 -1.02 18.73
C LYS A 88 15.33 0.27 18.10
N LYS A 89 16.24 0.94 18.81
CA LYS A 89 16.93 2.11 18.27
C LYS A 89 17.67 1.76 16.97
N GLY A 90 17.55 2.65 15.98
CA GLY A 90 18.20 2.51 14.67
C GLY A 90 17.49 1.55 13.70
N CYS A 91 16.36 0.91 14.08
CA CYS A 91 15.51 0.22 13.11
C CYS A 91 14.86 1.21 12.15
N VAL A 92 14.32 0.71 11.05
CA VAL A 92 13.54 1.49 10.09
C VAL A 92 12.11 0.99 10.06
N TYR A 93 11.16 1.88 10.34
CA TYR A 93 9.74 1.62 10.22
C TYR A 93 9.24 2.13 8.87
N ILE A 94 8.63 1.26 8.06
CA ILE A 94 8.11 1.52 6.72
C ILE A 94 6.59 1.28 6.74
N ASP A 95 5.80 2.31 6.48
CA ASP A 95 4.35 2.17 6.39
C ASP A 95 3.89 2.13 4.92
N ASN A 96 3.35 0.99 4.49
CA ASN A 96 2.79 0.78 3.16
C ASN A 96 1.27 1.01 3.10
N SER A 97 0.65 1.44 4.20
CA SER A 97 -0.79 1.76 4.23
C SER A 97 -1.11 3.01 3.41
N THR A 98 -2.35 3.10 2.94
CA THR A 98 -2.89 4.36 2.40
C THR A 98 -3.64 5.08 3.51
N VAL A 99 -3.01 6.14 4.03
CA VAL A 99 -3.43 6.92 5.20
C VAL A 99 -3.22 8.42 4.94
N SER A 100 -3.57 9.26 5.91
CA SER A 100 -3.33 10.70 5.82
C SER A 100 -1.83 11.05 5.86
N ALA A 101 -1.44 12.14 5.23
CA ALA A 101 -0.08 12.67 5.38
C ALA A 101 0.16 13.19 6.81
N GLU A 102 -0.88 13.56 7.52
CA GLU A 102 -0.82 14.01 8.91
C GLU A 102 -0.35 12.91 9.85
N ILE A 103 -0.99 11.71 9.82
CA ILE A 103 -0.56 10.58 10.65
C ILE A 103 0.87 10.14 10.32
N SER A 104 1.27 10.20 9.05
CA SER A 104 2.64 9.87 8.64
C SER A 104 3.66 10.83 9.26
N ARG A 105 3.36 12.12 9.29
CA ARG A 105 4.21 13.13 9.95
C ARG A 105 4.22 12.98 11.48
N GLU A 106 3.07 12.62 12.08
CA GLU A 106 2.97 12.29 13.53
C GLU A 106 3.90 11.11 13.86
N LEU A 107 3.80 10.01 13.11
CA LEU A 107 4.62 8.82 13.34
C LEU A 107 6.10 9.04 13.05
N TYR A 108 6.44 9.82 12.02
CA TYR A 108 7.82 10.22 11.76
C TYR A 108 8.44 10.92 12.96
N LYS A 109 7.75 11.92 13.52
CA LYS A 109 8.22 12.65 14.71
C LYS A 109 8.36 11.70 15.91
N ALA A 110 7.34 10.90 16.19
CA ALA A 110 7.35 9.95 17.30
C ALA A 110 8.47 8.91 17.18
N ALA A 111 8.76 8.44 15.96
CA ALA A 111 9.87 7.52 15.68
C ALA A 111 11.23 8.16 15.99
N LYS A 112 11.46 9.41 15.55
CA LYS A 112 12.67 10.16 15.84
C LYS A 112 12.87 10.38 17.35
N ASP A 113 11.81 10.70 18.08
CA ASP A 113 11.85 10.87 19.53
C ASP A 113 12.24 9.55 20.26
N LYS A 114 11.88 8.40 19.69
CA LYS A 114 12.24 7.06 20.18
C LYS A 114 13.60 6.56 19.69
N GLY A 115 14.22 7.24 18.72
CA GLY A 115 15.56 6.94 18.19
C GLY A 115 15.58 5.90 17.08
N PHE A 116 14.49 5.78 16.30
CA PHE A 116 14.46 5.00 15.08
C PHE A 116 13.89 5.81 13.90
N ASP A 117 14.02 5.29 12.69
CA ASP A 117 13.65 6.00 11.46
C ASP A 117 12.26 5.59 10.98
N PHE A 118 11.58 6.48 10.22
CA PHE A 118 10.27 6.23 9.62
C PHE A 118 10.24 6.63 8.15
N LEU A 119 9.53 5.85 7.34
CA LEU A 119 9.19 6.15 5.94
C LEU A 119 7.70 5.90 5.71
N ASP A 120 6.98 6.84 5.15
CA ASP A 120 5.70 6.60 4.52
C ASP A 120 5.94 6.09 3.09
N ALA A 121 5.43 4.92 2.79
CA ALA A 121 5.76 4.20 1.57
C ALA A 121 4.53 3.50 0.94
N PRO A 122 3.42 4.24 0.73
CA PRO A 122 2.22 3.66 0.12
C PRO A 122 2.51 3.08 -1.25
N ILE A 123 1.67 2.12 -1.63
CA ILE A 123 1.87 1.24 -2.78
C ILE A 123 0.76 1.39 -3.83
N SER A 124 1.10 1.08 -5.07
CA SER A 124 0.17 0.99 -6.20
C SER A 124 0.48 -0.24 -7.06
N GLY A 125 -0.57 -0.84 -7.66
CA GLY A 125 -0.48 -2.05 -8.49
C GLY A 125 -1.62 -3.03 -8.24
N GLY A 126 -2.44 -2.79 -7.18
CA GLY A 126 -3.55 -3.66 -6.79
C GLY A 126 -3.10 -5.07 -6.38
N GLN A 127 -4.07 -5.96 -6.20
CA GLN A 127 -3.82 -7.35 -5.81
C GLN A 127 -2.85 -8.06 -6.77
N ALA A 128 -3.08 -7.94 -8.08
CA ALA A 128 -2.23 -8.57 -9.08
C ALA A 128 -0.77 -8.09 -9.01
N GLY A 129 -0.54 -6.78 -8.77
CA GLY A 129 0.80 -6.24 -8.58
C GLY A 129 1.47 -6.76 -7.31
N ALA A 130 0.72 -6.93 -6.22
CA ALA A 130 1.24 -7.47 -4.98
C ALA A 130 1.59 -8.97 -5.13
N GLU A 131 0.70 -9.76 -5.73
CA GLU A 131 0.93 -11.18 -6.03
C GLU A 131 2.08 -11.40 -7.02
N GLY A 132 2.27 -10.49 -7.98
CA GLY A 132 3.37 -10.51 -8.93
C GLY A 132 4.70 -9.97 -8.41
N GLY A 133 4.74 -9.36 -7.22
CA GLY A 133 5.96 -8.72 -6.69
C GLY A 133 6.42 -7.50 -7.51
N ILE A 134 5.50 -6.83 -8.18
CA ILE A 134 5.77 -5.72 -9.13
C ILE A 134 5.06 -4.42 -8.73
N LEU A 135 4.97 -4.15 -7.43
CA LEU A 135 4.35 -2.93 -6.94
C LEU A 135 5.17 -1.68 -7.28
N THR A 136 4.49 -0.55 -7.38
CA THR A 136 5.10 0.78 -7.36
C THR A 136 5.01 1.34 -5.95
N VAL A 137 6.11 1.84 -5.39
CA VAL A 137 6.20 2.36 -4.03
C VAL A 137 6.61 3.83 -4.07
N MET A 138 5.81 4.68 -3.45
CA MET A 138 6.01 6.13 -3.36
C MET A 138 6.51 6.47 -1.95
N VAL A 139 7.77 6.88 -1.81
CA VAL A 139 8.38 7.02 -0.47
C VAL A 139 8.50 8.47 -0.05
N GLY A 140 8.10 8.76 1.19
CA GLY A 140 8.38 10.01 1.90
C GLY A 140 9.28 9.75 3.11
N GLY A 141 10.24 10.62 3.38
CA GLY A 141 11.15 10.54 4.52
C GLY A 141 12.59 10.94 4.20
N ASP A 142 13.52 10.55 5.04
CA ASP A 142 14.94 10.90 4.91
C ASP A 142 15.66 10.04 3.86
N GLU A 143 16.51 10.64 3.05
CA GLU A 143 17.27 9.97 1.99
C GLU A 143 18.16 8.85 2.53
N GLY A 144 18.84 9.07 3.67
CA GLY A 144 19.68 8.06 4.30
C GLY A 144 18.89 6.84 4.75
N THR A 145 17.70 7.05 5.32
CA THR A 145 16.76 6.01 5.72
C THR A 145 16.22 5.25 4.52
N PHE A 146 15.86 5.98 3.45
CA PHE A 146 15.42 5.38 2.20
C PHE A 146 16.47 4.44 1.61
N LYS A 147 17.74 4.87 1.51
CA LYS A 147 18.83 4.03 1.00
C LYS A 147 19.04 2.74 1.79
N LYS A 148 18.80 2.77 3.11
CA LYS A 148 18.86 1.58 3.97
C LYS A 148 17.70 0.62 3.70
N ALA A 149 16.47 1.15 3.51
CA ALA A 149 15.26 0.37 3.36
C ALA A 149 15.06 -0.18 1.93
N GLN A 150 15.58 0.52 0.93
CA GLN A 150 15.34 0.22 -0.48
C GLN A 150 15.59 -1.26 -0.84
N PRO A 151 16.70 -1.92 -0.44
CA PRO A 151 16.91 -3.33 -0.80
C PRO A 151 15.85 -4.29 -0.30
N VAL A 152 15.17 -3.96 0.81
CA VAL A 152 14.07 -4.78 1.34
C VAL A 152 12.75 -4.43 0.64
N ILE A 153 12.52 -3.17 0.31
CA ILE A 153 11.36 -2.72 -0.47
C ILE A 153 11.40 -3.30 -1.89
N ASP A 154 12.57 -3.40 -2.49
CA ASP A 154 12.77 -3.96 -3.84
C ASP A 154 12.36 -5.44 -3.93
N CYS A 155 12.25 -6.17 -2.81
CA CYS A 155 11.80 -7.57 -2.80
C CYS A 155 10.38 -7.74 -3.39
N TYR A 156 9.51 -6.74 -3.27
CA TYR A 156 8.10 -6.79 -3.71
C TYR A 156 7.71 -5.68 -4.68
N SER A 157 8.67 -4.94 -5.19
CA SER A 157 8.40 -3.80 -6.05
C SER A 157 9.23 -3.82 -7.35
N GLN A 158 8.64 -3.31 -8.43
CA GLN A 158 9.34 -3.03 -9.69
C GLN A 158 9.82 -1.58 -9.78
N LYS A 159 9.23 -0.69 -8.99
CA LYS A 159 9.58 0.73 -8.97
C LYS A 159 9.41 1.29 -7.57
N VAL A 160 10.49 1.85 -7.04
CA VAL A 160 10.48 2.57 -5.78
C VAL A 160 11.16 3.92 -5.96
N LYS A 161 10.59 4.97 -5.37
CA LYS A 161 11.15 6.32 -5.50
C LYS A 161 10.91 7.13 -4.23
N LEU A 162 11.98 7.74 -3.71
CA LEU A 162 11.87 8.81 -2.73
C LEU A 162 11.35 10.07 -3.42
N ILE A 163 10.24 10.62 -2.91
CA ILE A 163 9.55 11.77 -3.49
C ILE A 163 9.95 13.06 -2.76
N GLY A 164 10.08 12.98 -1.43
CA GLY A 164 10.37 14.14 -0.60
C GLY A 164 10.37 13.79 0.89
N PRO A 165 10.21 14.79 1.78
CA PRO A 165 10.14 14.57 3.22
C PRO A 165 8.92 13.72 3.62
N SER A 166 8.84 13.34 4.91
CA SER A 166 7.72 12.54 5.43
C SER A 166 6.34 13.14 5.09
N GLY A 167 5.43 12.28 4.65
CA GLY A 167 4.11 12.62 4.12
C GLY A 167 4.08 12.76 2.59
N SER A 168 5.25 12.91 1.90
CA SER A 168 5.28 13.06 0.45
C SER A 168 4.87 11.78 -0.29
N GLY A 169 5.11 10.61 0.27
CA GLY A 169 4.62 9.35 -0.24
C GLY A 169 3.09 9.30 -0.26
N GLN A 170 2.45 9.66 0.87
CA GLN A 170 0.98 9.70 0.98
C GLN A 170 0.36 10.75 0.05
N LEU A 171 0.94 11.95 -0.03
CA LEU A 171 0.47 12.98 -0.97
C LEU A 171 0.55 12.49 -2.43
N THR A 172 1.62 11.78 -2.79
CA THR A 172 1.75 11.15 -4.11
C THR A 172 0.70 10.05 -4.31
N LYS A 173 0.42 9.26 -3.27
CA LYS A 173 -0.65 8.26 -3.32
C LYS A 173 -2.03 8.90 -3.49
N MET A 174 -2.29 10.03 -2.87
CA MET A 174 -3.53 10.81 -3.07
C MET A 174 -3.69 11.20 -4.55
N MET A 175 -2.65 11.73 -5.19
CA MET A 175 -2.66 12.03 -6.63
C MET A 175 -2.96 10.77 -7.47
N ASN A 176 -2.31 9.65 -7.14
CA ASN A 176 -2.58 8.36 -7.81
C ASN A 176 -4.05 7.94 -7.68
N GLN A 177 -4.65 8.09 -6.51
CA GLN A 177 -6.05 7.69 -6.28
C GLN A 177 -7.04 8.61 -7.02
N MET A 178 -6.76 9.92 -7.10
CA MET A 178 -7.53 10.85 -7.92
C MET A 178 -7.52 10.43 -9.40
N CYS A 179 -6.34 10.11 -9.94
CA CYS A 179 -6.21 9.64 -11.34
C CYS A 179 -7.00 8.35 -11.57
N ILE A 180 -6.89 7.36 -10.67
CA ILE A 180 -7.61 6.10 -10.81
C ILE A 180 -9.11 6.31 -10.74
N ALA A 181 -9.61 7.09 -9.79
CA ALA A 181 -11.05 7.36 -9.65
C ALA A 181 -11.63 7.99 -10.90
N GLY A 182 -10.98 9.05 -11.43
CA GLY A 182 -11.41 9.72 -12.67
C GLY A 182 -11.39 8.80 -13.88
N THR A 183 -10.32 8.01 -14.03
CA THR A 183 -10.17 7.07 -15.16
C THR A 183 -11.22 5.97 -15.12
N VAL A 184 -11.47 5.36 -13.95
CA VAL A 184 -12.46 4.29 -13.82
C VAL A 184 -13.87 4.81 -14.03
N GLN A 185 -14.19 5.99 -13.50
CA GLN A 185 -15.50 6.63 -13.70
C GLN A 185 -15.74 6.90 -15.18
N GLY A 186 -14.79 7.56 -15.86
CA GLY A 186 -14.91 7.88 -17.30
C GLY A 186 -15.02 6.61 -18.16
N LEU A 187 -14.26 5.57 -17.85
CA LEU A 187 -14.35 4.29 -18.55
C LEU A 187 -15.71 3.61 -18.34
N SER A 188 -16.26 3.66 -17.12
CA SER A 188 -17.56 3.08 -16.80
C SER A 188 -18.68 3.77 -17.59
N GLU A 189 -18.67 5.08 -17.66
CA GLU A 189 -19.63 5.86 -18.44
C GLU A 189 -19.52 5.58 -19.95
N ALA A 190 -18.29 5.51 -20.47
CA ALA A 190 -18.03 5.18 -21.87
C ALA A 190 -18.51 3.77 -22.25
N ILE A 191 -18.27 2.78 -21.40
CA ILE A 191 -18.77 1.40 -21.60
C ILE A 191 -20.30 1.39 -21.61
N ASN A 192 -20.94 2.03 -20.63
CA ASN A 192 -22.40 2.11 -20.57
C ASN A 192 -22.99 2.81 -21.80
N PHE A 193 -22.37 3.90 -22.27
CA PHE A 193 -22.76 4.57 -23.51
C PHE A 193 -22.64 3.64 -24.71
N GLY A 194 -21.52 2.93 -24.87
CA GLY A 194 -21.30 2.00 -25.99
C GLY A 194 -22.32 0.87 -26.04
N ILE A 195 -22.63 0.27 -24.89
CA ILE A 195 -23.64 -0.78 -24.75
C ILE A 195 -25.02 -0.24 -25.17
N ASN A 196 -25.43 0.90 -24.66
CA ASN A 196 -26.74 1.51 -25.00
C ASN A 196 -26.83 1.95 -26.46
N ALA A 197 -25.70 2.30 -27.09
CA ALA A 197 -25.63 2.63 -28.52
C ALA A 197 -25.57 1.37 -29.43
N GLY A 198 -25.57 0.17 -28.87
CA GLY A 198 -25.53 -1.10 -29.61
C GLY A 198 -24.17 -1.39 -30.26
N LEU A 199 -23.08 -0.84 -29.72
CA LEU A 199 -21.73 -1.07 -30.25
C LEU A 199 -21.17 -2.43 -29.79
N ASP A 200 -20.36 -3.04 -30.65
CA ASP A 200 -19.54 -4.19 -30.30
C ASP A 200 -18.38 -3.72 -29.39
N MET A 201 -18.50 -3.96 -28.08
CA MET A 201 -17.55 -3.44 -27.10
C MET A 201 -16.15 -4.02 -27.25
N ASP A 202 -15.98 -5.23 -27.75
CA ASP A 202 -14.66 -5.79 -28.00
C ASP A 202 -13.94 -5.03 -29.13
N LYS A 203 -14.63 -4.76 -30.24
CA LYS A 203 -14.07 -3.95 -31.36
C LYS A 203 -13.78 -2.50 -30.94
N VAL A 204 -14.67 -1.92 -30.15
CA VAL A 204 -14.48 -0.56 -29.65
C VAL A 204 -13.21 -0.51 -28.79
N MET A 205 -13.08 -1.39 -27.80
CA MET A 205 -11.95 -1.37 -26.86
C MET A 205 -10.63 -1.76 -27.54
N GLU A 206 -10.63 -2.72 -28.47
CA GLU A 206 -9.47 -3.04 -29.29
C GLU A 206 -8.95 -1.81 -30.05
N THR A 207 -9.86 -0.98 -30.54
CA THR A 207 -9.53 0.22 -31.32
C THR A 207 -9.04 1.35 -30.41
N ILE A 208 -9.85 1.78 -29.42
CA ILE A 208 -9.55 2.99 -28.65
C ILE A 208 -8.44 2.79 -27.62
N SER A 209 -8.14 1.54 -27.21
CA SER A 209 -7.02 1.23 -26.33
C SER A 209 -5.65 1.50 -26.96
N LYS A 210 -5.58 1.76 -28.25
CA LYS A 210 -4.35 2.14 -28.97
C LYS A 210 -4.25 3.63 -29.26
N GLY A 211 -5.27 4.39 -28.85
CA GLY A 211 -5.34 5.84 -29.02
C GLY A 211 -5.05 6.61 -27.74
N ALA A 212 -5.27 7.93 -27.78
CA ALA A 212 -5.01 8.84 -26.67
C ALA A 212 -5.84 8.58 -25.40
N ALA A 213 -6.96 7.84 -25.51
CA ALA A 213 -7.80 7.44 -24.37
C ALA A 213 -7.31 6.18 -23.63
N GLN A 214 -6.22 5.57 -24.10
CA GLN A 214 -5.66 4.34 -23.50
C GLN A 214 -5.41 4.50 -22.00
N SER A 215 -5.75 3.46 -21.26
CA SER A 215 -5.38 3.33 -19.84
C SER A 215 -5.21 1.85 -19.46
N TRP A 216 -4.46 1.60 -18.40
CA TRP A 216 -4.33 0.25 -17.86
C TRP A 216 -5.70 -0.34 -17.49
N GLN A 217 -6.60 0.48 -16.95
CA GLN A 217 -7.95 0.09 -16.59
C GLN A 217 -8.77 -0.34 -17.82
N MET A 218 -8.64 0.42 -18.91
CA MET A 218 -9.27 0.04 -20.19
C MET A 218 -8.80 -1.32 -20.68
N GLU A 219 -7.49 -1.57 -20.71
CA GLU A 219 -6.95 -2.83 -21.22
C GLU A 219 -7.21 -4.04 -20.30
N ASN A 220 -7.27 -3.82 -18.97
CA ASN A 220 -7.32 -4.92 -18.00
C ASN A 220 -8.66 -5.07 -17.27
N ARG A 221 -9.62 -4.15 -17.45
CA ARG A 221 -10.89 -4.14 -16.72
C ARG A 221 -12.14 -4.12 -17.59
N TYR A 222 -12.09 -3.66 -18.84
CA TYR A 222 -13.30 -3.50 -19.62
C TYR A 222 -14.12 -4.81 -19.73
N ARG A 223 -13.46 -5.97 -19.92
CA ARG A 223 -14.15 -7.26 -20.03
C ARG A 223 -14.87 -7.63 -18.73
N THR A 224 -14.20 -7.46 -17.58
CA THR A 224 -14.85 -7.75 -16.29
C THR A 224 -16.00 -6.79 -16.02
N MET A 225 -15.90 -5.53 -16.47
CA MET A 225 -16.97 -4.53 -16.33
C MET A 225 -18.16 -4.87 -17.25
N THR A 226 -17.92 -5.26 -18.49
CA THR A 226 -18.99 -5.67 -19.43
C THR A 226 -19.64 -7.01 -19.02
N ASP A 227 -18.90 -7.89 -18.35
CA ASP A 227 -19.37 -9.19 -17.85
C ASP A 227 -20.02 -9.11 -16.44
N ASP A 228 -20.14 -7.92 -15.86
CA ASP A 228 -20.63 -7.70 -14.49
C ASP A 228 -19.83 -8.50 -13.43
N LYS A 229 -18.50 -8.59 -13.59
CA LYS A 229 -17.58 -9.32 -12.71
C LYS A 229 -16.66 -8.34 -12.01
N PHE A 230 -16.82 -8.16 -10.69
CA PHE A 230 -16.09 -7.15 -9.90
C PHE A 230 -15.29 -7.72 -8.74
N ASP A 231 -15.12 -9.04 -8.65
CA ASP A 231 -14.43 -9.72 -7.56
C ASP A 231 -12.91 -9.85 -7.85
N TYR A 232 -12.20 -8.72 -7.84
CA TYR A 232 -10.75 -8.67 -8.12
C TYR A 232 -9.98 -7.72 -7.17
N GLY A 233 -10.46 -7.55 -5.96
CA GLY A 233 -9.86 -6.69 -4.92
C GLY A 233 -10.20 -5.20 -5.08
N PHE A 234 -9.73 -4.42 -4.14
CA PHE A 234 -9.94 -2.97 -4.02
C PHE A 234 -11.43 -2.56 -4.03
N ALA A 235 -12.12 -2.92 -2.95
CA ALA A 235 -13.53 -2.56 -2.76
C ALA A 235 -13.76 -1.05 -2.82
N VAL A 236 -14.94 -0.63 -3.29
CA VAL A 236 -15.35 0.79 -3.40
C VAL A 236 -15.16 1.57 -2.10
N ASP A 237 -15.35 0.93 -0.95
CA ASP A 237 -15.16 1.57 0.36
C ASP A 237 -13.72 2.04 0.59
N TRP A 238 -12.73 1.33 0.06
CA TRP A 238 -11.33 1.78 0.11
C TRP A 238 -11.11 3.02 -0.76
N MET A 239 -11.68 3.07 -1.96
CA MET A 239 -11.61 4.28 -2.80
C MET A 239 -12.32 5.46 -2.15
N ARG A 240 -13.51 5.24 -1.53
CA ARG A 240 -14.23 6.29 -0.79
C ARG A 240 -13.39 6.83 0.36
N LYS A 241 -12.73 5.95 1.13
CA LYS A 241 -11.79 6.34 2.18
C LYS A 241 -10.63 7.15 1.61
N ASP A 242 -9.99 6.69 0.54
CA ASP A 242 -8.85 7.34 -0.06
C ASP A 242 -9.21 8.75 -0.58
N LEU A 243 -10.36 8.89 -1.25
CA LEU A 243 -10.85 10.20 -1.71
C LEU A 243 -11.27 11.12 -0.56
N ALA A 244 -11.77 10.58 0.57
CA ALA A 244 -12.03 11.39 1.76
C ALA A 244 -10.74 12.00 2.32
N ILE A 245 -9.64 11.23 2.37
CA ILE A 245 -8.32 11.73 2.77
C ILE A 245 -7.86 12.86 1.81
N VAL A 246 -8.06 12.69 0.50
CA VAL A 246 -7.75 13.74 -0.51
C VAL A 246 -8.52 15.02 -0.22
N ILE A 247 -9.82 14.92 0.06
CA ILE A 247 -10.68 16.08 0.31
C ILE A 247 -10.22 16.82 1.58
N GLU A 248 -9.89 16.10 2.64
CA GLU A 248 -9.40 16.72 3.88
C GLU A 248 -8.04 17.42 3.67
N GLU A 249 -7.10 16.80 2.98
CA GLU A 249 -5.81 17.43 2.65
C GLU A 249 -5.99 18.66 1.75
N ALA A 250 -6.91 18.62 0.78
CA ALA A 250 -7.22 19.77 -0.07
C ALA A 250 -7.77 20.97 0.74
N LYS A 251 -8.60 20.72 1.76
CA LYS A 251 -9.08 21.77 2.67
C LYS A 251 -7.93 22.42 3.46
N LEU A 252 -6.98 21.61 3.95
CA LEU A 252 -5.83 22.10 4.70
C LEU A 252 -4.90 22.96 3.83
N SER A 253 -4.71 22.60 2.58
CA SER A 253 -3.85 23.31 1.64
C SER A 253 -4.51 24.51 0.94
N LEU A 254 -5.78 24.81 1.24
CA LEU A 254 -6.61 25.83 0.61
C LEU A 254 -6.72 25.66 -0.93
N ILE A 255 -6.45 24.48 -1.45
CA ILE A 255 -6.62 24.17 -2.86
C ILE A 255 -8.09 23.83 -3.09
N HIS A 256 -8.82 24.80 -3.62
CA HIS A 256 -10.19 24.58 -4.10
C HIS A 256 -10.13 24.09 -5.55
N ILE A 257 -10.55 22.88 -5.73
CA ILE A 257 -10.80 22.34 -7.07
C ILE A 257 -12.28 22.57 -7.41
#